data_037b53e6a0e87bec8cfd844b2565a6a1
#
_entry.id   037b53e6a0e87bec8cfd844b2565a6a1
#
_cell.length_a   1.000
_cell.length_b   1.000
_cell.length_c   1.000
_cell.angle_alpha   90.00
_cell.angle_beta   90.00
_cell.angle_gamma   90.00
#
_symmetry.space_group_name_H-M   'P 1'
#
loop_
_entity.id
_entity.type
_entity.pdbx_description
1 polymer ?
#
loop_
_entity_poly.entity_id
_entity_poly.type
_entity_poly.pdbx_seq_one_letter_code
_entity_poly.pdbx_strand_id
1 'polypeptide(L)'
;AGEYTGSVKDLINLTQNLDCFEFYPGVKDEEELGRMYILEFEALTVPEHLIDYIDYEAYGRDVRINEGGHFAPGGYVFDNRSNFVEHYTGLDDIPEEYRISRVHTRDEKEETRSILEIIKQFKEAPPVPHKDKTGPSHEER
;
A
#
# COMPACT_ATOMS: atom_id res chain seq x y z
N ALA A 1 -0.79 13.46 -2.81
CA ALA A 1 -0.82 12.00 -2.90
C ALA A 1 0.16 11.44 -1.86
N GLY A 2 -0.30 11.04 -0.73
CA GLY A 2 0.56 10.48 0.33
C GLY A 2 -0.05 10.55 1.73
N GLU A 3 -1.11 11.29 1.92
CA GLU A 3 -1.72 11.47 3.24
C GLU A 3 -2.31 10.16 3.81
N TYR A 4 -2.80 9.26 2.95
CA TYR A 4 -3.47 8.02 3.37
C TYR A 4 -2.69 6.75 2.98
N THR A 5 -1.38 6.82 2.87
CA THR A 5 -0.53 5.67 2.48
C THR A 5 0.63 5.41 3.43
N GLY A 6 0.65 6.07 4.59
CA GLY A 6 1.72 5.97 5.58
C GLY A 6 1.71 4.66 6.37
N SER A 7 0.57 4.00 6.46
CA SER A 7 0.39 2.76 7.23
C SER A 7 -0.60 1.80 6.58
N VAL A 8 -0.62 0.55 7.05
CA VAL A 8 -1.65 -0.43 6.64
C VAL A 8 -3.06 0.05 7.03
N LYS A 9 -3.20 0.71 8.17
CA LYS A 9 -4.44 1.34 8.61
C LYS A 9 -4.94 2.36 7.58
N ASP A 10 -4.05 3.24 7.10
CA ASP A 10 -4.41 4.27 6.10
C ASP A 10 -4.85 3.62 4.79
N LEU A 11 -4.17 2.58 4.34
CA LEU A 11 -4.55 1.84 3.13
C LEU A 11 -5.91 1.17 3.26
N ILE A 12 -6.23 0.57 4.42
CA ILE A 12 -7.54 -0.02 4.69
C ILE A 12 -8.62 1.07 4.61
N ASN A 13 -8.43 2.19 5.30
CA ASN A 13 -9.39 3.29 5.29
C ASN A 13 -9.52 3.92 3.90
N LEU A 14 -8.43 4.07 3.16
CA LEU A 14 -8.46 4.58 1.79
C LEU A 14 -9.34 3.71 0.88
N THR A 15 -9.22 2.39 0.97
CA THR A 15 -10.03 1.47 0.15
C THR A 15 -11.53 1.50 0.48
N GLN A 16 -11.89 1.96 1.68
CA GLN A 16 -13.27 2.14 2.13
C GLN A 16 -13.86 3.51 1.77
N ASN A 17 -13.03 4.46 1.33
CA ASN A 17 -13.39 5.84 1.03
C ASN A 17 -12.97 6.26 -0.38
N LEU A 18 -13.03 5.35 -1.35
CA LEU A 18 -12.68 5.67 -2.74
C LEU A 18 -13.62 6.70 -3.36
N ASP A 19 -14.84 6.79 -2.86
CA ASP A 19 -15.85 7.78 -3.23
C ASP A 19 -15.50 9.21 -2.79
N CYS A 20 -14.51 9.39 -1.91
CA CYS A 20 -13.96 10.70 -1.57
C CYS A 20 -13.02 11.26 -2.63
N PHE A 21 -12.68 10.48 -3.65
CA PHE A 21 -11.76 10.86 -4.71
C PHE A 21 -12.41 10.77 -6.07
N GLU A 22 -12.16 11.77 -6.90
CA GLU A 22 -12.52 11.76 -8.32
C GLU A 22 -11.30 11.42 -9.15
N PHE A 23 -11.50 10.60 -10.18
CA PHE A 23 -10.45 10.22 -11.11
C PHE A 23 -10.90 10.42 -12.56
N TYR A 24 -10.16 11.22 -13.30
CA TYR A 24 -10.39 11.47 -14.71
C TYR A 24 -9.34 10.73 -15.54
N PRO A 25 -9.70 9.57 -16.11
CA PRO A 25 -8.77 8.76 -16.87
C PRO A 25 -8.34 9.47 -18.16
N GLY A 26 -7.07 9.36 -18.50
CA GLY A 26 -6.53 9.91 -19.74
C GLY A 26 -6.08 11.37 -19.67
N VAL A 27 -6.46 12.13 -18.65
CA VAL A 27 -6.06 13.53 -18.44
C VAL A 27 -4.66 13.57 -17.85
N LYS A 28 -3.67 14.05 -18.61
CA LYS A 28 -2.23 13.93 -18.26
C LYS A 28 -1.58 15.25 -17.87
N ASP A 29 -2.18 16.37 -18.29
CA ASP A 29 -1.63 17.70 -18.09
C ASP A 29 -2.73 18.76 -17.92
N GLU A 30 -2.30 19.99 -17.66
CA GLU A 30 -3.21 21.11 -17.46
C GLU A 30 -4.01 21.46 -18.72
N GLU A 31 -3.44 21.29 -19.93
CA GLU A 31 -4.16 21.56 -21.17
C GLU A 31 -5.32 20.61 -21.37
N GLU A 32 -5.10 19.30 -21.19
CA GLU A 32 -6.14 18.27 -21.28
C GLU A 32 -7.21 18.48 -20.20
N LEU A 33 -6.80 18.85 -18.97
CA LEU A 33 -7.70 19.17 -17.89
C LEU A 33 -8.59 20.38 -18.22
N GLY A 34 -8.00 21.45 -18.71
CA GLY A 34 -8.74 22.64 -19.13
C GLY A 34 -9.71 22.38 -20.29
N ARG A 35 -9.30 21.57 -21.28
CA ARG A 35 -10.18 21.15 -22.39
C ARG A 35 -11.38 20.35 -21.89
N MET A 36 -11.17 19.39 -21.00
CA MET A 36 -12.24 18.58 -20.42
C MET A 36 -13.24 19.47 -19.67
N TYR A 37 -12.78 20.37 -18.81
CA TYR A 37 -13.66 21.25 -18.06
C TYR A 37 -14.48 22.21 -18.94
N ILE A 38 -13.85 22.80 -19.95
CA ILE A 38 -14.50 23.79 -20.80
C ILE A 38 -15.38 23.12 -21.85
N LEU A 39 -14.89 22.04 -22.51
CA LEU A 39 -15.58 21.46 -23.65
C LEU A 39 -16.54 20.32 -23.28
N GLU A 40 -16.20 19.51 -22.27
CA GLU A 40 -17.01 18.34 -21.88
C GLU A 40 -17.98 18.69 -20.75
N PHE A 41 -17.48 19.42 -19.73
CA PHE A 41 -18.31 19.82 -18.57
C PHE A 41 -18.99 21.17 -18.77
N GLU A 42 -18.74 21.84 -19.89
CA GLU A 42 -19.33 23.15 -20.23
C GLU A 42 -19.16 24.18 -19.10
N ALA A 43 -18.04 24.12 -18.36
CA ALA A 43 -17.75 25.01 -17.23
C ALA A 43 -17.73 26.49 -17.66
N LEU A 44 -17.45 26.75 -18.93
CA LEU A 44 -17.55 28.07 -19.56
C LEU A 44 -18.37 27.98 -20.84
N THR A 45 -19.32 28.89 -21.00
CA THR A 45 -20.02 29.05 -22.28
C THR A 45 -19.16 29.83 -23.23
N VAL A 46 -18.53 29.14 -24.18
CA VAL A 46 -17.64 29.76 -25.15
C VAL A 46 -18.27 29.77 -26.54
N PRO A 47 -18.39 30.93 -27.21
CA PRO A 47 -18.81 30.98 -28.62
C PRO A 47 -17.84 30.19 -29.49
N GLU A 48 -18.37 29.42 -30.47
CA GLU A 48 -17.60 28.51 -31.33
C GLU A 48 -16.40 29.19 -32.00
N HIS A 49 -16.54 30.44 -32.43
CA HIS A 49 -15.46 31.19 -33.08
C HIS A 49 -14.32 31.63 -32.12
N LEU A 50 -14.46 31.44 -30.81
CA LEU A 50 -13.45 31.76 -29.80
C LEU A 50 -12.78 30.52 -29.21
N ILE A 51 -13.22 29.32 -29.52
CA ILE A 51 -12.72 28.06 -28.95
C ILE A 51 -11.20 27.92 -29.21
N ASP A 52 -10.72 28.27 -30.39
CA ASP A 52 -9.31 28.18 -30.77
C ASP A 52 -8.39 29.23 -30.11
N TYR A 53 -8.98 30.22 -29.43
CA TYR A 53 -8.26 31.29 -28.77
C TYR A 53 -8.20 31.14 -27.25
N ILE A 54 -8.72 30.04 -26.70
CA ILE A 54 -8.73 29.79 -25.27
C ILE A 54 -7.37 29.22 -24.83
N ASP A 55 -6.84 29.77 -23.77
CA ASP A 55 -5.70 29.20 -23.06
C ASP A 55 -6.17 28.10 -22.10
N TYR A 56 -6.31 26.87 -22.63
CA TYR A 56 -6.75 25.70 -21.87
C TYR A 56 -5.78 25.31 -20.76
N GLU A 57 -4.46 25.49 -20.99
CA GLU A 57 -3.44 25.20 -20.00
C GLU A 57 -3.57 26.11 -18.78
N ALA A 58 -3.75 27.42 -19.00
CA ALA A 58 -3.93 28.35 -17.90
C ALA A 58 -5.19 28.03 -17.08
N TYR A 59 -6.30 27.73 -17.77
CA TYR A 59 -7.54 27.34 -17.10
C TYR A 59 -7.39 26.04 -16.32
N GLY A 60 -6.83 25.01 -16.90
CA GLY A 60 -6.62 23.71 -16.24
C GLY A 60 -5.69 23.80 -15.04
N ARG A 61 -4.65 24.65 -15.11
CA ARG A 61 -3.78 24.95 -13.97
C ARG A 61 -4.56 25.56 -12.81
N ASP A 62 -5.44 26.52 -13.09
CA ASP A 62 -6.28 27.15 -12.06
C ASP A 62 -7.25 26.14 -11.45
N VAL A 63 -7.86 25.27 -12.26
CA VAL A 63 -8.70 24.15 -11.79
C VAL A 63 -7.90 23.24 -10.86
N ARG A 64 -6.73 22.77 -11.28
CA ARG A 64 -5.87 21.89 -10.48
C ARG A 64 -5.49 22.51 -9.13
N ILE A 65 -5.17 23.80 -9.12
CA ILE A 65 -4.81 24.51 -7.88
C ILE A 65 -6.03 24.61 -6.95
N ASN A 66 -7.19 24.94 -7.49
CA ASN A 66 -8.43 25.10 -6.71
C ASN A 66 -8.92 23.78 -6.10
N GLU A 67 -8.76 22.68 -6.83
CA GLU A 67 -9.16 21.34 -6.38
C GLU A 67 -8.09 20.68 -5.51
N GLY A 68 -6.83 21.13 -5.60
CA GLY A 68 -5.69 20.47 -4.96
C GLY A 68 -5.33 19.14 -5.62
N GLY A 69 -5.70 18.97 -6.90
CA GLY A 69 -5.53 17.73 -7.63
C GLY A 69 -4.11 17.49 -8.13
N HIS A 70 -3.87 16.26 -8.57
CA HIS A 70 -2.57 15.78 -9.02
C HIS A 70 -2.70 14.92 -10.26
N PHE A 71 -1.72 15.02 -11.18
CA PHE A 71 -1.59 14.09 -12.28
C PHE A 71 -0.89 12.80 -11.78
N ALA A 72 -1.51 11.66 -12.06
CA ALA A 72 -1.04 10.34 -11.73
C ALA A 72 -0.86 9.49 -13.01
N PRO A 73 -0.12 8.37 -12.96
CA PRO A 73 -0.10 7.44 -14.07
C PRO A 73 -1.52 6.99 -14.44
N GLY A 74 -1.98 7.39 -15.62
CA GLY A 74 -3.30 7.04 -16.13
C GLY A 74 -4.36 8.13 -16.06
N GLY A 75 -4.15 9.24 -15.35
CA GLY A 75 -5.13 10.32 -15.31
C GLY A 75 -4.90 11.36 -14.20
N TYR A 76 -5.88 12.20 -14.01
CA TYR A 76 -5.93 13.22 -12.99
C TYR A 76 -6.79 12.76 -11.81
N VAL A 77 -6.34 13.04 -10.57
CA VAL A 77 -7.03 12.67 -9.34
C VAL A 77 -7.10 13.85 -8.39
N PHE A 78 -8.24 14.03 -7.73
CA PHE A 78 -8.40 15.03 -6.67
C PHE A 78 -9.38 14.54 -5.59
N ASP A 79 -9.28 15.14 -4.41
CA ASP A 79 -10.20 14.94 -3.30
C ASP A 79 -11.46 15.78 -3.53
N ASN A 80 -12.63 15.16 -3.62
CA ASN A 80 -13.90 15.83 -3.83
C ASN A 80 -14.47 16.47 -2.54
N ARG A 81 -13.70 16.45 -1.45
CA ARG A 81 -14.05 16.99 -0.12
C ARG A 81 -15.26 16.31 0.53
N SER A 82 -15.59 15.09 0.11
CA SER A 82 -16.53 14.25 0.83
C SER A 82 -15.98 13.85 2.19
N ASN A 83 -16.87 13.47 3.11
CA ASN A 83 -16.46 13.12 4.46
C ASN A 83 -15.71 11.79 4.50
N PHE A 84 -14.39 11.85 4.63
CA PHE A 84 -13.55 10.66 4.83
C PHE A 84 -13.85 10.05 6.20
N VAL A 85 -14.30 8.80 6.22
CA VAL A 85 -14.67 8.06 7.43
C VAL A 85 -13.58 7.06 7.81
N GLU A 86 -13.07 7.15 9.01
CA GLU A 86 -12.12 6.19 9.53
C GLU A 86 -12.86 4.92 10.00
N HIS A 87 -12.96 3.92 9.12
CA HIS A 87 -13.64 2.64 9.38
C HIS A 87 -12.79 1.68 10.22
N TYR A 88 -11.49 1.83 10.17
CA TYR A 88 -10.54 1.00 10.89
C TYR A 88 -9.57 1.88 11.70
N THR A 89 -9.61 1.76 13.02
CA THR A 89 -8.79 2.58 13.93
C THR A 89 -7.44 1.95 14.28
N GLY A 90 -7.21 0.72 13.86
CA GLY A 90 -5.95 0.01 14.06
C GLY A 90 -6.15 -1.36 14.73
N LEU A 91 -5.08 -1.87 15.33
CA LEU A 91 -5.09 -3.20 15.96
C LEU A 91 -6.13 -3.35 17.08
N ASP A 92 -6.59 -2.25 17.66
CA ASP A 92 -7.56 -2.27 18.76
C ASP A 92 -8.96 -2.70 18.29
N ASP A 93 -9.27 -2.56 16.99
CA ASP A 93 -10.53 -3.04 16.39
C ASP A 93 -10.55 -4.55 16.16
N ILE A 94 -9.39 -5.20 16.22
CA ILE A 94 -9.28 -6.64 16.05
C ILE A 94 -9.52 -7.31 17.40
N PRO A 95 -10.55 -8.18 17.55
CA PRO A 95 -10.72 -8.97 18.75
C PRO A 95 -9.45 -9.71 19.14
N GLU A 96 -9.14 -9.78 20.42
CA GLU A 96 -7.87 -10.29 20.92
C GLU A 96 -7.56 -11.72 20.46
N GLU A 97 -8.58 -12.52 20.25
CA GLU A 97 -8.51 -13.89 19.72
C GLU A 97 -7.97 -13.96 18.27
N TYR A 98 -8.10 -12.89 17.48
CA TYR A 98 -7.61 -12.78 16.09
C TYR A 98 -6.36 -11.92 15.98
N ARG A 99 -5.90 -11.32 17.06
CA ARG A 99 -4.64 -10.59 17.06
C ARG A 99 -3.51 -11.59 16.95
N ILE A 100 -2.91 -11.69 15.77
CA ILE A 100 -1.64 -12.40 15.62
C ILE A 100 -0.69 -11.78 16.64
N SER A 101 -0.35 -12.58 17.63
CA SER A 101 0.41 -12.21 18.83
C SER A 101 1.35 -11.06 18.59
N ARG A 102 1.29 -10.06 19.45
CA ARG A 102 2.45 -9.18 19.66
C ARG A 102 3.66 -10.09 19.69
N VAL A 103 4.49 -10.01 18.66
CA VAL A 103 5.83 -10.58 18.76
C VAL A 103 6.36 -10.05 20.06
N HIS A 104 6.48 -10.92 21.02
CA HIS A 104 6.92 -10.58 22.36
C HIS A 104 8.38 -10.12 22.22
N THR A 105 8.58 -8.82 22.14
CA THR A 105 9.91 -8.23 22.21
C THR A 105 10.60 -8.55 23.53
N ARG A 106 9.89 -9.19 24.47
CA ARG A 106 10.43 -9.70 25.72
C ARG A 106 10.89 -11.16 25.59
N ASP A 107 10.18 -11.97 24.82
CA ASP A 107 10.48 -13.41 24.66
C ASP A 107 11.55 -13.66 23.59
N GLU A 108 11.71 -12.77 22.59
CA GLU A 108 12.80 -12.90 21.61
C GLU A 108 14.19 -12.93 22.27
N LYS A 109 14.39 -12.22 23.39
CA LYS A 109 15.67 -12.29 24.10
C LYS A 109 15.84 -13.58 24.89
N GLU A 110 14.75 -14.16 25.40
CA GLU A 110 14.80 -15.44 26.10
C GLU A 110 14.90 -16.62 25.13
N GLU A 111 14.12 -16.62 24.04
CA GLU A 111 14.24 -17.64 23.01
C GLU A 111 15.60 -17.61 22.29
N THR A 112 16.13 -16.43 22.00
CA THR A 112 17.47 -16.32 21.39
C THR A 112 18.56 -16.79 22.33
N ARG A 113 18.42 -16.57 23.65
CA ARG A 113 19.34 -17.12 24.64
C ARG A 113 19.22 -18.62 24.75
N SER A 114 18.01 -19.16 24.76
CA SER A 114 17.74 -20.60 24.78
C SER A 114 18.31 -21.31 23.55
N ILE A 115 18.16 -20.75 22.36
CA ILE A 115 18.72 -21.31 21.12
C ILE A 115 20.25 -21.25 21.14
N LEU A 116 20.83 -20.17 21.61
CA LEU A 116 22.29 -20.06 21.74
C LEU A 116 22.90 -21.03 22.78
N GLU A 117 22.19 -21.29 23.85
CA GLU A 117 22.58 -22.29 24.86
C GLU A 117 22.46 -23.71 24.29
N ILE A 118 21.41 -24.01 23.53
CA ILE A 118 21.25 -25.30 22.86
C ILE A 118 22.39 -25.51 21.83
N ILE A 119 22.73 -24.51 21.04
CA ILE A 119 23.82 -24.57 20.07
C ILE A 119 25.18 -24.77 20.77
N LYS A 120 25.41 -24.15 21.93
CA LYS A 120 26.62 -24.39 22.73
C LYS A 120 26.66 -25.80 23.24
N GLN A 121 25.59 -26.35 23.77
CA GLN A 121 25.52 -27.73 24.23
C GLN A 121 25.78 -28.73 23.11
N PHE A 122 25.29 -28.48 21.90
CA PHE A 122 25.61 -29.34 20.74
C PHE A 122 27.07 -29.28 20.30
N LYS A 123 27.72 -28.14 20.48
CA LYS A 123 29.15 -27.98 20.16
C LYS A 123 30.09 -28.63 21.20
N GLU A 124 29.62 -28.72 22.45
CA GLU A 124 30.39 -29.29 23.56
C GLU A 124 30.09 -30.81 23.80
N ALA A 125 29.08 -31.35 23.09
CA ALA A 125 28.78 -32.77 23.17
C ALA A 125 29.89 -33.63 22.53
N PRO A 126 30.38 -34.66 23.20
CA PRO A 126 31.36 -35.55 22.62
C PRO A 126 30.78 -36.30 21.40
N PRO A 127 31.60 -36.61 20.38
CA PRO A 127 31.13 -37.27 19.17
C PRO A 127 30.48 -38.60 19.49
N VAL A 128 29.27 -38.81 19.03
CA VAL A 128 28.51 -40.06 19.18
C VAL A 128 29.26 -41.15 18.42
N PRO A 129 29.62 -42.30 19.04
CA PRO A 129 30.30 -43.36 18.34
C PRO A 129 29.44 -43.94 17.24
N HIS A 130 29.95 -43.94 16.02
CA HIS A 130 29.33 -44.62 14.88
C HIS A 130 29.21 -46.10 15.18
N LYS A 131 27.99 -46.64 15.26
CA LYS A 131 27.77 -48.08 15.21
C LYS A 131 27.97 -48.51 13.77
N ASP A 132 29.07 -49.23 13.54
CA ASP A 132 29.29 -49.97 12.30
C ASP A 132 28.16 -51.00 12.12
N LYS A 133 27.38 -50.84 11.08
CA LYS A 133 26.43 -51.85 10.61
C LYS A 133 27.24 -52.84 9.80
N THR A 134 27.72 -53.89 10.44
CA THR A 134 28.09 -55.14 9.77
C THR A 134 26.81 -55.75 9.18
N GLY A 135 26.70 -55.73 7.86
CA GLY A 135 25.68 -56.39 7.11
C GLY A 135 25.89 -57.92 7.13
N PRO A 136 24.83 -58.72 7.08
CA PRO A 136 24.94 -60.15 7.02
C PRO A 136 25.45 -60.58 5.65
N SER A 137 26.51 -61.46 5.68
CA SER A 137 27.03 -62.14 4.52
C SER A 137 26.00 -63.14 4.01
N HIS A 138 25.65 -63.04 2.72
CA HIS A 138 24.95 -64.07 1.97
C HIS A 138 25.93 -65.21 1.69
N GLU A 139 25.70 -66.38 2.30
CA GLU A 139 26.23 -67.66 1.85
C GLU A 139 25.23 -68.32 0.89
N GLU A 140 25.73 -68.59 -0.31
CA GLU A 140 25.06 -69.44 -1.29
C GLU A 140 25.01 -70.90 -0.84
N ARG A 141 23.87 -71.51 -1.08
CA ARG A 141 23.71 -72.87 -1.56
C ARG A 141 22.39 -73.08 -2.25
#